data_a3b1d47d8c1321f7f6bb8f86988b0c64
#
_entry.id   a3b1d47d8c1321f7f6bb8f86988b0c64
#
_cell.length_a   1.000
_cell.length_b   1.000
_cell.length_c   1.000
_cell.angle_alpha   90.00
_cell.angle_beta   90.00
_cell.angle_gamma   90.00
#
_symmetry.space_group_name_H-M   'P 1'
#
loop_
_entity.id
_entity.type
_entity.pdbx_description
1 polymer ?
#
loop_
_entity_poly.entity_id
_entity_poly.type
_entity_poly.pdbx_seq_one_letter_code
_entity_poly.pdbx_strand_id
1 'polypeptide(L)'
;MKISRKIIIAVALLFAGSWSTIAAAQGCANRGDLDQRYCDDNGDLVADMPKDAKGLQNPSTLVFSYTPVEDPAVYENVFADFMAHLSKVTGKRARWFAAESYAAQVEAMRSGRLHIAGVATGPTPFAVNLAGFVPIVSMQRADGSIGYTLQLITHRDSSIKRLADLKGKRIAHVAPSSNSGDIAPRALFKALGIEPGKDYEILFSGKHDNSIMGVVNRDYDAAPVASTVVERMQARGMFKNDVLRIIYESAPFPRTAFGVAHNLTPELQEKIREAFLTFDFKKSKLATEFKDTERFAAINYKDHWRDVRTIQKTTGVRYTQESLSKLGAKAE
;
A
#
# COMPACT_ATOMS: atom_id res chain seq x y z
N MET A 1 -38.49 -53.36 -63.91
CA MET A 1 -38.97 -52.15 -63.20
C MET A 1 -38.57 -52.32 -61.71
N LYS A 2 -37.44 -51.79 -61.25
CA LYS A 2 -36.91 -51.95 -59.90
C LYS A 2 -36.95 -50.56 -59.21
N ILE A 3 -37.78 -50.47 -58.18
CA ILE A 3 -37.93 -49.28 -57.37
C ILE A 3 -36.91 -49.33 -56.22
N SER A 4 -35.99 -48.37 -56.21
CA SER A 4 -34.97 -48.23 -55.19
C SER A 4 -35.52 -47.37 -54.02
N ARG A 5 -35.57 -47.93 -52.82
CA ARG A 5 -35.92 -47.22 -51.59
C ARG A 5 -34.68 -46.52 -51.04
N LYS A 6 -34.69 -45.21 -51.01
CA LYS A 6 -33.69 -44.41 -50.27
C LYS A 6 -34.09 -44.32 -48.79
N ILE A 7 -33.24 -44.80 -47.92
CA ILE A 7 -33.33 -44.67 -46.47
C ILE A 7 -32.71 -43.31 -46.10
N ILE A 8 -33.54 -42.42 -45.53
CA ILE A 8 -33.07 -41.16 -44.94
C ILE A 8 -32.78 -41.42 -43.46
N ILE A 9 -31.50 -41.37 -43.11
CA ILE A 9 -31.05 -41.41 -41.71
C ILE A 9 -31.07 -39.99 -41.17
N ALA A 10 -31.99 -39.67 -40.27
CA ALA A 10 -32.03 -38.41 -39.54
C ALA A 10 -31.04 -38.50 -38.38
N VAL A 11 -29.97 -37.73 -38.46
CA VAL A 11 -29.01 -37.54 -37.35
C VAL A 11 -29.57 -36.48 -36.41
N ALA A 12 -30.07 -36.88 -35.25
CA ALA A 12 -30.47 -35.96 -34.19
C ALA A 12 -29.20 -35.48 -33.46
N LEU A 13 -28.77 -34.25 -33.71
CA LEU A 13 -27.72 -33.56 -32.95
C LEU A 13 -28.31 -33.13 -31.59
N LEU A 14 -27.94 -33.86 -30.54
CA LEU A 14 -28.16 -33.48 -29.14
C LEU A 14 -27.19 -32.31 -28.80
N PHE A 15 -27.68 -31.07 -28.82
CA PHE A 15 -27.02 -29.94 -28.24
C PHE A 15 -27.11 -30.09 -26.69
N ALA A 16 -26.09 -30.64 -26.08
CA ALA A 16 -25.88 -30.53 -24.63
C ALA A 16 -25.45 -29.08 -24.34
N GLY A 17 -26.45 -28.23 -24.06
CA GLY A 17 -26.19 -26.89 -23.54
C GLY A 17 -25.47 -26.97 -22.20
N SER A 18 -24.20 -26.67 -22.20
CA SER A 18 -23.44 -26.41 -20.96
C SER A 18 -24.01 -25.16 -20.31
N TRP A 19 -24.87 -25.37 -19.33
CA TRP A 19 -25.29 -24.28 -18.44
C TRP A 19 -24.09 -23.95 -17.58
N SER A 20 -23.31 -22.95 -17.99
CA SER A 20 -22.39 -22.27 -17.12
C SER A 20 -23.23 -21.66 -15.99
N THR A 21 -23.21 -22.28 -14.83
CA THR A 21 -23.73 -21.66 -13.61
C THR A 21 -22.89 -20.41 -13.36
N ILE A 22 -23.42 -19.26 -13.80
CA ILE A 22 -22.96 -17.96 -13.31
C ILE A 22 -23.22 -18.05 -11.80
N ALA A 23 -22.13 -18.22 -11.01
CA ALA A 23 -22.21 -18.05 -9.59
C ALA A 23 -22.83 -16.67 -9.35
N ALA A 24 -24.06 -16.64 -8.86
CA ALA A 24 -24.72 -15.41 -8.49
C ALA A 24 -23.79 -14.70 -7.52
N ALA A 25 -23.36 -13.50 -7.87
CA ALA A 25 -22.64 -12.63 -6.95
C ALA A 25 -23.50 -12.54 -5.69
N GLN A 26 -22.96 -12.97 -4.55
CA GLN A 26 -23.67 -12.87 -3.28
C GLN A 26 -24.10 -11.41 -3.14
N GLY A 27 -25.42 -11.17 -2.99
CA GLY A 27 -25.97 -9.83 -2.93
C GLY A 27 -25.36 -9.09 -1.74
N CYS A 28 -24.50 -8.10 -2.04
CA CYS A 28 -24.01 -7.18 -1.04
C CYS A 28 -25.11 -6.15 -0.73
N ALA A 29 -25.39 -5.89 0.54
CA ALA A 29 -26.22 -4.77 0.94
C ALA A 29 -25.50 -3.45 0.69
N ASN A 30 -24.19 -3.44 0.89
CA ASN A 30 -23.30 -2.31 0.61
C ASN A 30 -21.94 -2.79 0.08
N ARG A 31 -21.30 -1.98 -0.74
CA ARG A 31 -19.96 -2.26 -1.28
C ARG A 31 -19.06 -1.04 -1.27
N GLY A 32 -19.60 0.16 -1.41
CA GLY A 32 -18.81 1.38 -1.59
C GLY A 32 -17.88 1.27 -2.82
N ASP A 33 -16.61 1.63 -2.62
CA ASP A 33 -15.56 1.59 -3.66
C ASP A 33 -14.83 0.23 -3.76
N LEU A 34 -15.25 -0.80 -2.98
CA LEU A 34 -14.61 -2.11 -2.99
C LEU A 34 -14.80 -2.84 -4.33
N ASP A 35 -13.81 -3.64 -4.73
CA ASP A 35 -13.88 -4.56 -5.87
C ASP A 35 -15.13 -5.46 -5.78
N GLN A 36 -15.67 -5.86 -6.92
CA GLN A 36 -16.89 -6.68 -7.01
C GLN A 36 -16.85 -8.00 -6.22
N ARG A 37 -15.66 -8.47 -5.82
CA ARG A 37 -15.46 -9.67 -5.00
C ARG A 37 -15.77 -9.47 -3.52
N TYR A 38 -15.89 -8.22 -3.06
CA TYR A 38 -16.01 -7.88 -1.64
C TYR A 38 -17.33 -7.20 -1.34
N CYS A 39 -17.78 -7.35 -0.10
CA CYS A 39 -18.89 -6.62 0.49
C CYS A 39 -18.37 -5.79 1.68
N ASP A 40 -19.12 -4.74 2.03
CA ASP A 40 -18.94 -3.89 3.20
C ASP A 40 -20.32 -3.63 3.81
N ASP A 41 -20.94 -4.70 4.34
CA ASP A 41 -22.32 -4.64 4.84
C ASP A 41 -22.42 -3.82 6.12
N ASN A 42 -21.32 -3.70 6.89
CA ASN A 42 -21.23 -2.94 8.13
C ASN A 42 -20.84 -1.46 7.94
N GLY A 43 -20.40 -1.06 6.74
CA GLY A 43 -20.07 0.32 6.39
C GLY A 43 -18.78 0.85 7.01
N ASP A 44 -17.81 -0.02 7.31
CA ASP A 44 -16.50 0.35 7.87
C ASP A 44 -15.42 0.62 6.80
N LEU A 45 -15.80 0.48 5.52
CA LEU A 45 -14.99 0.70 4.31
C LEU A 45 -13.88 -0.34 4.09
N VAL A 46 -13.97 -1.49 4.72
CA VAL A 46 -13.09 -2.64 4.46
C VAL A 46 -13.92 -3.86 4.05
N ALA A 47 -13.27 -4.84 3.42
CA ALA A 47 -13.94 -6.04 2.98
C ALA A 47 -14.39 -6.89 4.18
N ASP A 48 -15.68 -7.24 4.22
CA ASP A 48 -16.22 -8.21 5.16
C ASP A 48 -15.55 -9.58 4.99
N MET A 49 -15.52 -10.36 6.05
CA MET A 49 -15.14 -11.78 5.97
C MET A 49 -16.12 -12.57 5.09
N PRO A 50 -15.64 -13.56 4.32
CA PRO A 50 -16.52 -14.45 3.59
C PRO A 50 -17.56 -15.12 4.52
N LYS A 51 -18.83 -15.08 4.12
CA LYS A 51 -19.94 -15.73 4.87
C LYS A 51 -19.88 -17.25 4.78
N ASP A 52 -19.32 -17.80 3.68
CA ASP A 52 -19.09 -19.24 3.50
C ASP A 52 -17.70 -19.61 4.05
N ALA A 53 -17.68 -20.63 4.91
CA ALA A 53 -16.44 -21.17 5.48
C ALA A 53 -15.42 -21.64 4.42
N LYS A 54 -15.89 -22.05 3.22
CA LYS A 54 -15.01 -22.39 2.09
C LYS A 54 -14.20 -21.20 1.57
N GLY A 55 -14.66 -19.98 1.79
CA GLY A 55 -13.95 -18.75 1.46
C GLY A 55 -12.87 -18.38 2.47
N LEU A 56 -12.86 -19.00 3.66
CA LEU A 56 -11.91 -18.72 4.72
C LEU A 56 -10.61 -19.53 4.56
N GLN A 57 -9.50 -18.89 4.90
CA GLN A 57 -8.16 -19.47 4.82
C GLN A 57 -7.52 -19.59 6.21
N ASN A 58 -6.90 -20.75 6.46
CA ASN A 58 -6.10 -21.00 7.66
C ASN A 58 -4.74 -21.62 7.26
N PRO A 59 -3.85 -20.84 6.62
CA PRO A 59 -2.60 -21.35 6.07
C PRO A 59 -1.65 -21.84 7.18
N SER A 60 -0.84 -22.86 6.89
CA SER A 60 0.22 -23.33 7.79
C SER A 60 1.42 -22.39 7.83
N THR A 61 1.55 -21.53 6.82
CA THR A 61 2.62 -20.53 6.72
C THR A 61 2.01 -19.16 6.42
N LEU A 62 2.23 -18.21 7.31
CA LEU A 62 1.87 -16.81 7.13
C LEU A 62 2.95 -16.10 6.32
N VAL A 63 2.56 -15.44 5.24
CA VAL A 63 3.46 -14.63 4.42
C VAL A 63 3.26 -13.18 4.81
N PHE A 64 4.36 -12.52 5.23
CA PHE A 64 4.39 -11.14 5.70
C PHE A 64 5.26 -10.27 4.77
N SER A 65 4.83 -9.05 4.52
CA SER A 65 5.58 -8.06 3.75
C SER A 65 5.51 -6.69 4.41
N TYR A 66 6.57 -5.92 4.30
CA TYR A 66 6.56 -4.49 4.59
C TYR A 66 6.64 -3.69 3.29
N THR A 67 6.02 -2.53 3.29
CA THR A 67 5.92 -1.66 2.12
C THR A 67 7.30 -1.23 1.57
N PRO A 68 7.51 -1.25 0.25
CA PRO A 68 8.81 -0.93 -0.37
C PRO A 68 9.03 0.60 -0.49
N VAL A 69 9.00 1.31 0.63
CA VAL A 69 9.31 2.75 0.68
C VAL A 69 10.80 3.04 0.44
N GLU A 70 11.63 2.02 0.69
CA GLU A 70 13.07 1.93 0.42
C GLU A 70 13.36 0.53 -0.15
N ASP A 71 14.63 0.16 -0.34
CA ASP A 71 15.00 -1.19 -0.76
C ASP A 71 14.42 -2.24 0.21
N PRO A 72 13.62 -3.21 -0.25
CA PRO A 72 13.00 -4.23 0.60
C PRO A 72 13.98 -5.07 1.41
N ALA A 73 15.22 -5.23 0.92
CA ALA A 73 16.27 -5.99 1.62
C ALA A 73 16.64 -5.37 2.98
N VAL A 74 16.44 -4.07 3.15
CA VAL A 74 16.68 -3.36 4.43
C VAL A 74 15.79 -3.93 5.53
N TYR A 75 14.56 -4.33 5.21
CA TYR A 75 13.53 -4.61 6.20
C TYR A 75 13.43 -6.06 6.66
N GLU A 76 13.91 -7.04 5.88
CA GLU A 76 13.78 -8.45 6.26
C GLU A 76 14.40 -8.74 7.64
N ASN A 77 15.63 -8.26 7.86
CA ASN A 77 16.30 -8.43 9.15
C ASN A 77 15.67 -7.57 10.26
N VAL A 78 15.15 -6.40 9.93
CA VAL A 78 14.49 -5.47 10.88
C VAL A 78 13.22 -6.08 11.47
N PHE A 79 12.44 -6.80 10.64
CA PHE A 79 11.21 -7.47 11.08
C PHE A 79 11.42 -8.89 11.61
N ALA A 80 12.66 -9.41 11.69
CA ALA A 80 12.92 -10.79 12.10
C ALA A 80 12.36 -11.11 13.50
N ASP A 81 12.54 -10.20 14.48
CA ASP A 81 12.05 -10.38 15.85
C ASP A 81 10.51 -10.39 15.89
N PHE A 82 9.86 -9.51 15.12
CA PHE A 82 8.41 -9.51 14.99
C PHE A 82 7.89 -10.81 14.33
N MET A 83 8.54 -11.30 13.29
CA MET A 83 8.16 -12.55 12.62
C MET A 83 8.30 -13.77 13.55
N ALA A 84 9.32 -13.80 14.39
CA ALA A 84 9.48 -14.84 15.41
C ALA A 84 8.35 -14.76 16.46
N HIS A 85 8.01 -13.56 16.92
CA HIS A 85 6.89 -13.33 17.83
C HIS A 85 5.54 -13.71 17.20
N LEU A 86 5.28 -13.31 15.96
CA LEU A 86 4.11 -13.68 15.18
C LEU A 86 3.96 -15.21 15.09
N SER A 87 5.05 -15.92 14.79
CA SER A 87 5.06 -17.38 14.75
C SER A 87 4.71 -18.01 16.10
N LYS A 88 5.25 -17.46 17.19
CA LYS A 88 4.98 -17.93 18.56
C LYS A 88 3.49 -17.76 18.94
N VAL A 89 2.92 -16.59 18.69
CA VAL A 89 1.52 -16.27 19.07
C VAL A 89 0.52 -17.04 18.22
N THR A 90 0.75 -17.11 16.91
CA THR A 90 -0.18 -17.75 15.99
C THR A 90 -0.04 -19.27 15.90
N GLY A 91 1.10 -19.83 16.31
CA GLY A 91 1.43 -21.24 16.09
C GLY A 91 1.71 -21.57 14.62
N LYS A 92 1.88 -20.56 13.75
CA LYS A 92 2.12 -20.71 12.31
C LYS A 92 3.57 -20.36 11.98
N ARG A 93 4.10 -20.91 10.90
CA ARG A 93 5.38 -20.42 10.36
C ARG A 93 5.17 -19.03 9.76
N ALA A 94 6.11 -18.12 9.97
CA ALA A 94 6.12 -16.82 9.29
C ALA A 94 7.22 -16.80 8.22
N ARG A 95 6.91 -16.23 7.03
CA ARG A 95 7.84 -16.09 5.91
C ARG A 95 7.80 -14.66 5.40
N TRP A 96 8.98 -14.09 5.16
CA TRP A 96 9.13 -12.79 4.53
C TRP A 96 8.81 -12.85 3.03
N PHE A 97 8.20 -11.80 2.52
CA PHE A 97 7.97 -11.55 1.10
C PHE A 97 8.47 -10.14 0.76
N ALA A 98 9.55 -10.06 0.00
CA ALA A 98 10.07 -8.80 -0.51
C ALA A 98 9.24 -8.33 -1.71
N ALA A 99 8.47 -7.26 -1.53
CA ALA A 99 7.74 -6.63 -2.63
C ALA A 99 8.61 -5.55 -3.28
N GLU A 100 8.77 -5.59 -4.60
CA GLU A 100 9.61 -4.62 -5.32
C GLU A 100 8.91 -3.28 -5.59
N SER A 101 7.58 -3.26 -5.55
CA SER A 101 6.77 -2.05 -5.73
C SER A 101 5.48 -2.12 -4.91
N TYR A 102 4.84 -0.97 -4.72
CA TYR A 102 3.52 -0.91 -4.08
C TYR A 102 2.48 -1.73 -4.82
N ALA A 103 2.47 -1.69 -6.16
CA ALA A 103 1.55 -2.48 -6.97
C ALA A 103 1.78 -3.98 -6.80
N ALA A 104 3.05 -4.42 -6.77
CA ALA A 104 3.40 -5.83 -6.55
C ALA A 104 2.95 -6.33 -5.17
N GLN A 105 3.03 -5.48 -4.12
CA GLN A 105 2.54 -5.82 -2.78
C GLN A 105 1.02 -6.00 -2.77
N VAL A 106 0.27 -5.06 -3.37
CA VAL A 106 -1.19 -5.14 -3.46
C VAL A 106 -1.62 -6.37 -4.28
N GLU A 107 -0.96 -6.65 -5.40
CA GLU A 107 -1.28 -7.79 -6.25
C GLU A 107 -0.94 -9.13 -5.58
N ALA A 108 0.13 -9.19 -4.78
CA ALA A 108 0.47 -10.39 -4.00
C ALA A 108 -0.63 -10.72 -2.98
N MET A 109 -1.21 -9.71 -2.31
CA MET A 109 -2.35 -9.90 -1.40
C MET A 109 -3.61 -10.26 -2.16
N ARG A 110 -3.92 -9.55 -3.24
CA ARG A 110 -5.09 -9.79 -4.09
C ARG A 110 -5.13 -11.21 -4.65
N SER A 111 -3.98 -11.79 -4.96
CA SER A 111 -3.84 -13.17 -5.46
C SER A 111 -3.70 -14.23 -4.35
N GLY A 112 -3.84 -13.86 -3.07
CA GLY A 112 -3.75 -14.78 -1.94
C GLY A 112 -2.33 -15.26 -1.62
N ARG A 113 -1.29 -14.66 -2.20
CA ARG A 113 0.12 -15.01 -1.92
C ARG A 113 0.68 -14.27 -0.72
N LEU A 114 0.01 -13.23 -0.24
CA LEU A 114 0.38 -12.41 0.90
C LEU A 114 -0.78 -12.37 1.90
N HIS A 115 -0.50 -12.65 3.15
CA HIS A 115 -1.51 -12.79 4.20
C HIS A 115 -1.53 -11.62 5.18
N ILE A 116 -0.36 -11.04 5.46
CA ILE A 116 -0.15 -9.93 6.40
C ILE A 116 0.75 -8.91 5.73
N ALA A 117 0.41 -7.64 5.81
CA ALA A 117 1.23 -6.59 5.24
C ALA A 117 1.29 -5.33 6.10
N GLY A 118 2.45 -4.66 6.07
CA GLY A 118 2.53 -3.24 6.34
C GLY A 118 2.42 -2.51 5.01
N VAL A 119 1.35 -1.75 4.78
CA VAL A 119 1.06 -1.05 3.52
C VAL A 119 1.21 0.45 3.71
N ALA A 120 1.97 1.12 2.83
CA ALA A 120 2.16 2.57 2.88
C ALA A 120 0.85 3.35 2.76
N THR A 121 0.84 4.58 3.24
CA THR A 121 -0.34 5.44 3.36
C THR A 121 -1.15 5.56 2.06
N GLY A 122 -0.50 5.88 0.95
CA GLY A 122 -1.16 6.04 -0.35
C GLY A 122 -1.65 4.72 -0.96
N PRO A 123 -0.85 3.64 -0.96
CA PRO A 123 -1.29 2.32 -1.41
C PRO A 123 -2.36 1.66 -0.55
N THR A 124 -2.53 2.05 0.73
CA THR A 124 -3.53 1.43 1.62
C THR A 124 -4.95 1.42 1.05
N PRO A 125 -5.52 2.50 0.50
CA PRO A 125 -6.84 2.45 -0.12
C PRO A 125 -6.92 1.50 -1.33
N PHE A 126 -5.85 1.37 -2.12
CA PHE A 126 -5.78 0.37 -3.20
C PHE A 126 -5.80 -1.06 -2.65
N ALA A 127 -5.03 -1.34 -1.60
CA ALA A 127 -5.01 -2.66 -0.96
C ALA A 127 -6.37 -3.01 -0.35
N VAL A 128 -7.03 -2.05 0.32
CA VAL A 128 -8.38 -2.22 0.88
C VAL A 128 -9.38 -2.53 -0.23
N ASN A 129 -9.44 -1.70 -1.25
CA ASN A 129 -10.49 -1.80 -2.28
C ASN A 129 -10.26 -2.97 -3.25
N LEU A 130 -9.00 -3.27 -3.62
CA LEU A 130 -8.69 -4.25 -4.67
C LEU A 130 -8.22 -5.60 -4.13
N ALA A 131 -7.71 -5.68 -2.90
CA ALA A 131 -7.10 -6.89 -2.36
C ALA A 131 -7.76 -7.41 -1.07
N GLY A 132 -8.82 -6.75 -0.58
CA GLY A 132 -9.46 -7.13 0.68
C GLY A 132 -8.51 -7.00 1.87
N PHE A 133 -7.62 -6.01 1.84
CA PHE A 133 -6.74 -5.70 2.98
C PHE A 133 -7.56 -5.06 4.10
N VAL A 134 -7.43 -5.60 5.31
CA VAL A 134 -8.08 -5.08 6.53
C VAL A 134 -7.01 -4.47 7.42
N PRO A 135 -6.86 -3.14 7.45
CA PRO A 135 -5.95 -2.44 8.36
C PRO A 135 -6.37 -2.64 9.83
N ILE A 136 -5.43 -3.03 10.68
CA ILE A 136 -5.70 -3.33 12.10
C ILE A 136 -4.86 -2.50 13.08
N VAL A 137 -3.59 -2.22 12.74
CA VAL A 137 -2.69 -1.45 13.61
C VAL A 137 -1.78 -0.53 12.80
N SER A 138 -1.19 0.46 13.47
CA SER A 138 -0.11 1.29 12.95
C SER A 138 0.97 1.47 14.01
N MET A 139 2.15 1.90 13.61
CA MET A 139 3.23 2.29 14.53
C MET A 139 2.87 3.61 15.20
N GLN A 140 2.96 3.64 16.54
CA GLN A 140 2.60 4.78 17.38
C GLN A 140 3.83 5.32 18.12
N ARG A 141 3.95 6.65 18.16
CA ARG A 141 4.94 7.36 18.99
C ARG A 141 4.55 7.37 20.45
N ALA A 142 5.49 7.79 21.32
CA ALA A 142 5.26 7.94 22.75
C ALA A 142 4.16 8.98 23.09
N ASP A 143 3.99 9.99 22.25
CA ASP A 143 2.94 11.01 22.39
C ASP A 143 1.54 10.54 21.90
N GLY A 144 1.43 9.28 21.48
CA GLY A 144 0.20 8.69 20.96
C GLY A 144 -0.05 8.97 19.49
N SER A 145 0.76 9.77 18.80
CA SER A 145 0.59 10.07 17.39
C SER A 145 0.99 8.87 16.50
N ILE A 146 0.30 8.76 15.36
CA ILE A 146 0.62 7.79 14.28
C ILE A 146 0.98 8.50 12.98
N GLY A 147 1.30 9.79 13.03
CA GLY A 147 1.48 10.64 11.87
C GLY A 147 2.92 10.68 11.34
N TYR A 148 3.04 11.04 10.05
CA TYR A 148 4.26 11.49 9.39
C TYR A 148 3.92 12.64 8.44
N THR A 149 4.90 13.42 8.00
CA THR A 149 4.67 14.55 7.10
C THR A 149 5.24 14.29 5.70
N LEU A 150 4.63 14.90 4.70
CA LEU A 150 5.28 15.14 3.42
C LEU A 150 6.30 16.26 3.64
N GLN A 151 7.55 16.04 3.27
CA GLN A 151 8.58 17.06 3.19
C GLN A 151 9.01 17.24 1.73
N LEU A 152 9.00 18.47 1.24
CA LEU A 152 9.66 18.82 -0.03
C LEU A 152 11.09 19.22 0.28
N ILE A 153 12.03 18.37 -0.13
CA ILE A 153 13.44 18.55 0.13
C ILE A 153 14.18 19.07 -1.10
N THR A 154 15.22 19.84 -0.88
CA THR A 154 16.20 20.26 -1.88
C THR A 154 17.61 20.22 -1.29
N HIS A 155 18.65 20.20 -2.13
CA HIS A 155 20.03 20.33 -1.66
C HIS A 155 20.23 21.69 -0.98
N ARG A 156 20.99 21.75 0.13
CA ARG A 156 21.16 22.99 0.90
C ARG A 156 21.69 24.15 0.09
N ASP A 157 22.59 23.90 -0.89
CA ASP A 157 23.19 24.92 -1.75
C ASP A 157 22.32 25.27 -2.97
N SER A 158 21.14 24.64 -3.11
CA SER A 158 20.20 24.94 -4.19
C SER A 158 19.66 26.36 -4.07
N SER A 159 19.42 27.01 -5.23
CA SER A 159 18.69 28.26 -5.31
C SER A 159 17.22 28.16 -4.95
N ILE A 160 16.66 26.94 -4.92
CA ILE A 160 15.26 26.67 -4.57
C ILE A 160 15.07 26.82 -3.06
N LYS A 161 14.25 27.80 -2.65
CA LYS A 161 14.00 28.12 -1.23
C LYS A 161 12.51 28.08 -0.86
N ARG A 162 11.62 28.06 -1.84
CA ARG A 162 10.16 28.06 -1.67
C ARG A 162 9.48 27.35 -2.85
N LEU A 163 8.20 27.00 -2.72
CA LEU A 163 7.43 26.31 -3.76
C LEU A 163 7.45 27.01 -5.12
N ALA A 164 7.39 28.35 -5.14
CA ALA A 164 7.41 29.12 -6.41
C ALA A 164 8.67 28.91 -7.24
N ASP A 165 9.79 28.53 -6.59
CA ASP A 165 11.07 28.31 -7.24
C ASP A 165 11.15 26.95 -7.98
N LEU A 166 10.11 26.11 -7.86
CA LEU A 166 10.02 24.81 -8.57
C LEU A 166 9.77 24.96 -10.07
N LYS A 167 9.32 26.14 -10.54
CA LYS A 167 8.97 26.34 -11.96
C LYS A 167 10.16 26.05 -12.88
N GLY A 168 9.91 25.17 -13.88
CA GLY A 168 10.93 24.73 -14.84
C GLY A 168 11.98 23.76 -14.27
N LYS A 169 11.80 23.22 -13.06
CA LYS A 169 12.75 22.30 -12.40
C LYS A 169 12.37 20.83 -12.64
N ARG A 170 13.33 19.93 -12.40
CA ARG A 170 13.16 18.48 -12.45
C ARG A 170 12.94 17.94 -11.04
N ILE A 171 11.73 17.53 -10.74
CA ILE A 171 11.30 17.12 -9.40
C ILE A 171 11.11 15.59 -9.34
N ALA A 172 11.85 14.94 -8.46
CA ALA A 172 11.77 13.50 -8.28
C ALA A 172 10.56 13.13 -7.43
N HIS A 173 9.43 12.86 -8.08
CA HIS A 173 8.33 12.14 -7.43
C HIS A 173 8.72 10.67 -7.19
N VAL A 174 8.06 9.99 -6.22
CA VAL A 174 8.44 8.62 -5.84
C VAL A 174 7.79 7.60 -6.75
N ALA A 175 6.50 7.47 -6.67
CA ALA A 175 5.68 6.57 -7.48
C ALA A 175 4.23 7.08 -7.49
N PRO A 176 3.43 6.81 -8.54
CA PRO A 176 2.08 7.38 -8.69
C PRO A 176 1.11 7.06 -7.54
N SER A 177 1.34 5.98 -6.77
CA SER A 177 0.54 5.64 -5.57
C SER A 177 1.13 6.16 -4.26
N SER A 178 2.32 6.75 -4.26
CA SER A 178 2.93 7.29 -3.05
C SER A 178 2.14 8.49 -2.53
N ASN A 179 1.71 8.47 -1.26
CA ASN A 179 1.00 9.61 -0.68
C ASN A 179 1.88 10.87 -0.67
N SER A 180 2.96 10.86 0.09
CA SER A 180 3.87 12.01 0.20
C SER A 180 4.78 12.22 -1.01
N GLY A 181 4.96 11.18 -1.84
CA GLY A 181 5.84 11.24 -3.00
C GLY A 181 5.16 11.65 -4.31
N ASP A 182 3.83 11.63 -4.40
CA ASP A 182 3.12 12.02 -5.64
C ASP A 182 1.70 12.56 -5.38
N ILE A 183 0.81 11.81 -4.71
CA ILE A 183 -0.62 12.14 -4.64
C ILE A 183 -0.87 13.43 -3.86
N ALA A 184 -0.31 13.54 -2.64
CA ALA A 184 -0.46 14.74 -1.82
C ALA A 184 0.24 15.97 -2.44
N PRO A 185 1.47 15.89 -3.00
CA PRO A 185 2.04 16.98 -3.78
C PRO A 185 1.12 17.52 -4.87
N ARG A 186 0.47 16.65 -5.67
CA ARG A 186 -0.45 17.07 -6.74
C ARG A 186 -1.63 17.88 -6.21
N ALA A 187 -2.16 17.51 -5.05
CA ALA A 187 -3.27 18.23 -4.43
C ALA A 187 -2.80 19.52 -3.74
N LEU A 188 -1.81 19.40 -2.86
CA LEU A 188 -1.40 20.47 -1.95
C LEU A 188 -0.63 21.58 -2.67
N PHE A 189 0.28 21.25 -3.61
CA PHE A 189 1.04 22.26 -4.34
C PHE A 189 0.14 23.01 -5.32
N LYS A 190 -0.83 22.34 -5.95
CA LYS A 190 -1.84 22.99 -6.80
C LYS A 190 -2.67 24.01 -6.00
N ALA A 191 -3.08 23.68 -4.77
CA ALA A 191 -3.77 24.62 -3.88
C ALA A 191 -2.92 25.83 -3.50
N LEU A 192 -1.58 25.71 -3.57
CA LEU A 192 -0.59 26.77 -3.32
C LEU A 192 -0.08 27.46 -4.59
N GLY A 193 -0.73 27.22 -5.75
CA GLY A 193 -0.44 27.87 -7.02
C GLY A 193 0.71 27.26 -7.83
N ILE A 194 1.16 26.05 -7.51
CA ILE A 194 2.15 25.28 -8.28
C ILE A 194 1.51 23.97 -8.76
N GLU A 195 1.33 23.82 -10.05
CA GLU A 195 0.69 22.66 -10.68
C GLU A 195 1.74 21.62 -11.12
N PRO A 196 1.86 20.47 -10.40
CA PRO A 196 2.78 19.40 -10.77
C PRO A 196 2.54 18.87 -12.18
N GLY A 197 3.62 18.69 -12.96
CA GLY A 197 3.56 18.26 -14.35
C GLY A 197 3.26 19.37 -15.37
N LYS A 198 2.96 20.59 -14.89
CA LYS A 198 2.77 21.78 -15.72
C LYS A 198 3.83 22.85 -15.39
N ASP A 199 3.96 23.20 -14.12
CA ASP A 199 4.93 24.20 -13.66
C ASP A 199 6.34 23.61 -13.51
N TYR A 200 6.46 22.30 -13.35
CA TYR A 200 7.74 21.59 -13.28
C TYR A 200 7.62 20.17 -13.88
N GLU A 201 8.77 19.61 -14.26
CA GLU A 201 8.88 18.24 -14.78
C GLU A 201 8.82 17.22 -13.64
N ILE A 202 7.97 16.20 -13.77
CA ILE A 202 7.90 15.07 -12.83
C ILE A 202 8.75 13.93 -13.37
N LEU A 203 9.71 13.46 -12.54
CA LEU A 203 10.50 12.26 -12.79
C LEU A 203 10.20 11.25 -11.68
N PHE A 204 9.84 10.01 -12.03
CA PHE A 204 9.56 8.99 -11.02
C PHE A 204 10.82 8.22 -10.65
N SER A 205 11.27 8.34 -9.38
CA SER A 205 12.44 7.64 -8.84
C SER A 205 12.16 6.21 -8.40
N GLY A 206 10.88 5.85 -8.25
CA GLY A 206 10.40 4.55 -7.80
C GLY A 206 10.29 4.39 -6.28
N LYS A 207 11.24 4.91 -5.51
CA LYS A 207 11.30 4.76 -4.03
C LYS A 207 11.78 6.06 -3.39
N HIS A 208 11.47 6.25 -2.09
CA HIS A 208 11.85 7.46 -1.35
C HIS A 208 13.36 7.63 -1.19
N ASP A 209 14.09 6.55 -0.93
CA ASP A 209 15.55 6.55 -0.83
C ASP A 209 16.22 7.03 -2.12
N ASN A 210 15.74 6.58 -3.29
CA ASN A 210 16.22 7.05 -4.58
C ASN A 210 15.98 8.55 -4.77
N SER A 211 14.77 9.05 -4.40
CA SER A 211 14.47 10.48 -4.47
C SER A 211 15.40 11.30 -3.57
N ILE A 212 15.60 10.84 -2.32
CA ILE A 212 16.44 11.52 -1.33
C ILE A 212 17.90 11.56 -1.80
N MET A 213 18.45 10.39 -2.19
CA MET A 213 19.83 10.33 -2.66
C MET A 213 20.05 11.11 -3.96
N GLY A 214 19.06 11.09 -4.86
CA GLY A 214 19.13 11.90 -6.08
C GLY A 214 19.18 13.42 -5.81
N VAL A 215 18.49 13.90 -4.74
CA VAL A 215 18.64 15.30 -4.30
C VAL A 215 20.00 15.54 -3.63
N VAL A 216 20.47 14.60 -2.79
CA VAL A 216 21.81 14.69 -2.16
C VAL A 216 22.91 14.77 -3.21
N ASN A 217 22.80 13.95 -4.26
CA ASN A 217 23.77 13.89 -5.36
C ASN A 217 23.57 14.99 -6.43
N ARG A 218 22.47 15.78 -6.34
CA ARG A 218 22.08 16.82 -7.30
C ARG A 218 21.63 16.28 -8.67
N ASP A 219 21.19 15.02 -8.74
CA ASP A 219 20.58 14.44 -9.94
C ASP A 219 19.18 15.01 -10.19
N TYR A 220 18.50 15.40 -9.09
CA TYR A 220 17.20 16.07 -9.07
C TYR A 220 17.28 17.40 -8.33
N ASP A 221 16.48 18.37 -8.76
CA ASP A 221 16.46 19.70 -8.15
C ASP A 221 15.78 19.73 -6.78
N ALA A 222 14.70 18.93 -6.63
CA ALA A 222 13.98 18.73 -5.37
C ALA A 222 13.18 17.40 -5.40
N ALA A 223 12.67 16.98 -4.26
CA ALA A 223 11.82 15.80 -4.15
C ALA A 223 10.81 15.91 -3.00
N PRO A 224 9.53 15.61 -3.23
CA PRO A 224 8.55 15.39 -2.17
C PRO A 224 8.73 13.97 -1.62
N VAL A 225 8.98 13.85 -0.32
CA VAL A 225 9.32 12.58 0.34
C VAL A 225 8.62 12.43 1.69
N ALA A 226 8.66 11.22 2.27
CA ALA A 226 8.18 10.98 3.61
C ALA A 226 9.23 11.39 4.65
N SER A 227 8.86 12.21 5.65
CA SER A 227 9.75 12.66 6.74
C SER A 227 10.41 11.46 7.44
N THR A 228 9.67 10.40 7.70
CA THR A 228 10.19 9.19 8.36
C THR A 228 11.27 8.45 7.55
N VAL A 229 11.29 8.56 6.23
CA VAL A 229 12.36 7.97 5.41
C VAL A 229 13.60 8.84 5.48
N VAL A 230 13.45 10.17 5.42
CA VAL A 230 14.57 11.12 5.62
C VAL A 230 15.24 10.87 6.97
N GLU A 231 14.45 10.80 8.04
CA GLU A 231 14.92 10.56 9.41
C GLU A 231 15.69 9.23 9.54
N ARG A 232 15.18 8.13 8.96
CA ARG A 232 15.87 6.83 9.02
C ARG A 232 17.16 6.79 8.21
N MET A 233 17.16 7.31 7.00
CA MET A 233 18.37 7.39 6.17
C MET A 233 19.46 8.25 6.82
N GLN A 234 19.06 9.37 7.45
CA GLN A 234 19.94 10.22 8.21
C GLN A 234 20.50 9.48 9.47
N ALA A 235 19.63 8.78 10.20
CA ALA A 235 20.03 8.00 11.38
C ALA A 235 20.99 6.84 11.03
N ARG A 236 20.92 6.31 9.81
CA ARG A 236 21.86 5.33 9.24
C ARG A 236 23.15 5.95 8.68
N GLY A 237 23.26 7.28 8.69
CA GLY A 237 24.45 7.98 8.20
C GLY A 237 24.59 7.97 6.67
N MET A 238 23.51 7.76 5.91
CA MET A 238 23.56 7.70 4.45
C MET A 238 23.90 9.05 3.80
N PHE A 239 23.68 10.15 4.51
CA PHE A 239 24.08 11.51 4.10
C PHE A 239 24.32 12.39 5.34
N LYS A 240 25.02 13.51 5.16
CA LYS A 240 25.30 14.46 6.26
C LYS A 240 24.03 15.23 6.64
N ASN A 241 23.86 15.50 7.94
CA ASN A 241 22.66 16.12 8.51
C ASN A 241 22.28 17.47 7.90
N ASP A 242 23.24 18.19 7.37
CA ASP A 242 23.08 19.55 6.86
C ASP A 242 23.02 19.65 5.32
N VAL A 243 22.98 18.50 4.59
CA VAL A 243 23.00 18.49 3.13
C VAL A 243 21.65 18.83 2.50
N LEU A 244 20.55 18.58 3.24
CA LEU A 244 19.19 18.83 2.77
C LEU A 244 18.59 20.09 3.41
N ARG A 245 17.71 20.75 2.67
CA ARG A 245 16.82 21.82 3.13
C ARG A 245 15.39 21.40 2.88
N ILE A 246 14.53 21.49 3.90
CA ILE A 246 13.09 21.33 3.78
C ILE A 246 12.51 22.70 3.39
N ILE A 247 11.80 22.78 2.28
CA ILE A 247 11.17 24.02 1.78
C ILE A 247 9.66 24.02 1.88
N TYR A 248 9.07 22.88 2.20
CA TYR A 248 7.65 22.71 2.50
C TYR A 248 7.45 21.46 3.39
N GLU A 249 6.55 21.57 4.34
CA GLU A 249 6.11 20.47 5.18
C GLU A 249 4.59 20.48 5.32
N SER A 250 3.95 19.31 5.17
CA SER A 250 2.50 19.18 5.25
C SER A 250 2.01 19.01 6.68
N ALA A 251 0.69 19.13 6.89
CA ALA A 251 0.02 18.50 8.02
C ALA A 251 0.30 16.97 8.03
N PRO A 252 0.21 16.31 9.20
CA PRO A 252 0.51 14.89 9.30
C PRO A 252 -0.50 14.01 8.57
N PHE A 253 0.00 12.96 7.93
CA PHE A 253 -0.75 11.84 7.38
C PHE A 253 -0.57 10.61 8.25
N PRO A 254 -1.51 9.63 8.26
CA PRO A 254 -1.30 8.37 8.94
C PRO A 254 -0.09 7.62 8.36
N ARG A 255 0.66 6.91 9.22
CA ARG A 255 1.79 6.06 8.82
C ARG A 255 1.31 4.80 8.10
N THR A 256 2.24 3.88 7.86
CA THR A 256 1.98 2.52 7.37
C THR A 256 0.86 1.85 8.16
N ALA A 257 -0.15 1.35 7.46
CA ALA A 257 -1.15 0.46 8.03
C ALA A 257 -0.64 -0.97 8.02
N PHE A 258 -0.62 -1.64 9.16
CA PHE A 258 -0.44 -3.08 9.22
C PHE A 258 -1.80 -3.76 9.29
N GLY A 259 -1.95 -4.86 8.57
CA GLY A 259 -3.23 -5.53 8.48
C GLY A 259 -3.12 -6.89 7.81
N VAL A 260 -4.28 -7.49 7.61
CA VAL A 260 -4.44 -8.87 7.16
C VAL A 260 -5.32 -8.96 5.91
N ALA A 261 -5.27 -10.09 5.22
CA ALA A 261 -6.25 -10.42 4.20
C ALA A 261 -7.60 -10.73 4.87
N HIS A 262 -8.71 -10.17 4.34
CA HIS A 262 -10.07 -10.26 4.89
C HIS A 262 -10.56 -11.69 5.11
N ASN A 263 -10.03 -12.63 4.34
CA ASN A 263 -10.50 -14.01 4.30
C ASN A 263 -9.68 -15.00 5.15
N LEU A 264 -8.83 -14.52 6.06
CA LEU A 264 -8.27 -15.40 7.10
C LEU A 264 -9.35 -15.76 8.13
N THR A 265 -9.25 -16.94 8.74
CA THR A 265 -10.23 -17.33 9.78
C THR A 265 -10.26 -16.33 10.94
N PRO A 266 -11.42 -16.12 11.61
CA PRO A 266 -11.55 -15.15 12.70
C PRO A 266 -10.50 -15.34 13.81
N GLU A 267 -10.26 -16.60 14.20
CA GLU A 267 -9.29 -16.94 15.25
C GLU A 267 -7.86 -16.57 14.82
N LEU A 268 -7.55 -16.75 13.54
CA LEU A 268 -6.23 -16.40 13.02
C LEU A 268 -6.04 -14.88 12.92
N GLN A 269 -7.06 -14.14 12.48
CA GLN A 269 -7.03 -12.67 12.46
C GLN A 269 -6.83 -12.12 13.88
N GLU A 270 -7.53 -12.65 14.89
CA GLU A 270 -7.38 -12.20 16.27
C GLU A 270 -5.99 -12.52 16.84
N LYS A 271 -5.44 -13.71 16.59
CA LYS A 271 -4.06 -14.04 16.98
C LYS A 271 -3.02 -13.15 16.29
N ILE A 272 -3.23 -12.77 15.04
CA ILE A 272 -2.34 -11.84 14.34
C ILE A 272 -2.45 -10.45 15.00
N ARG A 273 -3.66 -10.00 15.31
CA ARG A 273 -3.89 -8.74 16.03
C ARG A 273 -3.21 -8.75 17.40
N GLU A 274 -3.36 -9.84 18.17
CA GLU A 274 -2.69 -10.06 19.44
C GLU A 274 -1.17 -9.98 19.28
N ALA A 275 -0.60 -10.63 18.25
CA ALA A 275 0.82 -10.60 17.99
C ALA A 275 1.36 -9.16 17.77
N PHE A 276 0.62 -8.30 17.06
CA PHE A 276 1.00 -6.90 16.95
C PHE A 276 0.92 -6.15 18.27
N LEU A 277 -0.18 -6.29 19.01
CA LEU A 277 -0.45 -5.49 20.21
C LEU A 277 0.38 -5.92 21.42
N THR A 278 0.84 -7.19 21.46
CA THR A 278 1.69 -7.72 22.55
C THR A 278 3.18 -7.73 22.23
N PHE A 279 3.57 -7.26 21.03
CA PHE A 279 4.96 -7.23 20.63
C PHE A 279 5.77 -6.22 21.47
N ASP A 280 6.85 -6.68 22.10
CA ASP A 280 7.80 -5.80 22.82
C ASP A 280 8.67 -5.04 21.81
N PHE A 281 8.14 -3.94 21.33
CA PHE A 281 8.77 -3.11 20.30
C PHE A 281 10.14 -2.61 20.76
N LYS A 282 10.25 -2.17 22.03
CA LYS A 282 11.47 -1.54 22.58
C LYS A 282 12.67 -2.47 22.63
N LYS A 283 12.44 -3.79 22.77
CA LYS A 283 13.50 -4.81 22.83
C LYS A 283 13.80 -5.45 21.47
N SER A 284 13.42 -4.82 20.37
CA SER A 284 13.54 -5.41 19.05
C SER A 284 14.38 -4.57 18.10
N LYS A 285 14.79 -5.17 16.99
CA LYS A 285 15.43 -4.47 15.87
C LYS A 285 14.54 -3.37 15.26
N LEU A 286 13.21 -3.48 15.40
CA LEU A 286 12.27 -2.44 14.98
C LEU A 286 12.53 -1.13 15.72
N ALA A 287 12.84 -1.15 17.01
CA ALA A 287 13.15 0.06 17.77
C ALA A 287 14.44 0.74 17.30
N THR A 288 15.40 -0.02 16.78
CA THR A 288 16.64 0.54 16.21
C THR A 288 16.38 1.27 14.90
N GLU A 289 15.50 0.72 14.07
CA GLU A 289 15.15 1.29 12.76
C GLU A 289 14.10 2.40 12.86
N PHE A 290 13.05 2.19 13.67
CA PHE A 290 11.94 3.12 13.86
C PHE A 290 12.04 3.80 15.22
N LYS A 291 13.10 4.58 15.41
CA LYS A 291 13.52 5.17 16.71
C LYS A 291 12.44 6.02 17.39
N ASP A 292 11.54 6.61 16.62
CA ASP A 292 10.43 7.44 17.09
C ASP A 292 9.18 6.62 17.47
N THR A 293 9.21 5.30 17.27
CA THR A 293 8.08 4.41 17.52
C THR A 293 8.22 3.72 18.88
N GLU A 294 7.12 3.67 19.61
CA GLU A 294 7.06 3.01 20.91
C GLU A 294 6.40 1.63 20.85
N ARG A 295 5.35 1.50 20.04
CA ARG A 295 4.53 0.28 19.93
C ARG A 295 3.69 0.24 18.66
N PHE A 296 3.04 -0.88 18.41
CA PHE A 296 1.89 -0.96 17.53
C PHE A 296 0.61 -0.57 18.29
N ALA A 297 -0.25 0.21 17.67
CA ALA A 297 -1.53 0.63 18.24
C ALA A 297 -2.67 0.35 17.26
N ALA A 298 -3.85 -0.01 17.78
CA ALA A 298 -5.04 -0.25 16.97
C ALA A 298 -5.46 1.00 16.20
N ILE A 299 -5.91 0.80 14.96
CA ILE A 299 -6.44 1.84 14.09
C ILE A 299 -7.81 1.46 13.55
N ASN A 300 -8.54 2.48 13.08
CA ASN A 300 -9.76 2.35 12.30
C ASN A 300 -9.51 2.97 10.92
N TYR A 301 -9.67 2.18 9.86
CA TYR A 301 -9.39 2.63 8.49
C TYR A 301 -10.30 3.79 8.07
N LYS A 302 -11.60 3.69 8.38
CA LYS A 302 -12.61 4.69 8.01
C LYS A 302 -12.22 6.08 8.51
N ASP A 303 -11.72 6.19 9.73
CA ASP A 303 -11.41 7.47 10.35
C ASP A 303 -9.97 7.93 10.05
N HIS A 304 -8.98 7.06 10.28
CA HIS A 304 -7.57 7.45 10.15
C HIS A 304 -7.16 7.74 8.71
N TRP A 305 -7.79 7.10 7.69
CA TRP A 305 -7.50 7.35 6.27
C TRP A 305 -8.47 8.29 5.58
N ARG A 306 -9.33 9.00 6.32
CA ARG A 306 -10.34 9.92 5.75
C ARG A 306 -9.71 10.95 4.82
N ASP A 307 -8.69 11.65 5.29
CA ASP A 307 -8.04 12.73 4.54
C ASP A 307 -7.28 12.19 3.33
N VAL A 308 -6.65 11.03 3.47
CA VAL A 308 -5.97 10.35 2.35
C VAL A 308 -6.96 10.00 1.24
N ARG A 309 -8.11 9.39 1.59
CA ARG A 309 -9.17 9.08 0.62
C ARG A 309 -9.74 10.35 -0.01
N THR A 310 -9.93 11.40 0.76
CA THR A 310 -10.41 12.70 0.24
C THR A 310 -9.43 13.27 -0.79
N ILE A 311 -8.14 13.30 -0.48
CA ILE A 311 -7.10 13.77 -1.40
C ILE A 311 -7.07 12.89 -2.67
N GLN A 312 -7.09 11.57 -2.54
CA GLN A 312 -7.11 10.66 -3.68
C GLN A 312 -8.33 10.89 -4.58
N LYS A 313 -9.51 11.06 -3.99
CA LYS A 313 -10.74 11.37 -4.73
C LYS A 313 -10.63 12.71 -5.48
N THR A 314 -10.11 13.75 -4.84
CA THR A 314 -9.96 15.08 -5.47
C THR A 314 -8.90 15.11 -6.55
N THR A 315 -7.89 14.23 -6.50
CA THR A 315 -6.87 14.08 -7.53
C THR A 315 -7.27 13.08 -8.64
N GLY A 316 -8.52 12.56 -8.60
CA GLY A 316 -9.06 11.66 -9.63
C GLY A 316 -8.56 10.22 -9.55
N VAL A 317 -7.95 9.82 -8.43
CA VAL A 317 -7.53 8.43 -8.19
C VAL A 317 -8.77 7.53 -8.17
N ARG A 318 -8.69 6.41 -8.91
CA ARG A 318 -9.70 5.35 -8.93
C ARG A 318 -9.05 4.03 -8.53
N TYR A 319 -9.78 3.22 -7.77
CA TYR A 319 -9.31 1.91 -7.32
C TYR A 319 -9.71 0.83 -8.33
N THR A 320 -9.00 0.77 -9.45
CA THR A 320 -9.20 -0.21 -10.51
C THR A 320 -7.94 -1.01 -10.77
N GLN A 321 -8.10 -2.21 -11.36
CA GLN A 321 -6.97 -3.03 -11.80
C GLN A 321 -6.05 -2.26 -12.77
N GLU A 322 -6.65 -1.51 -13.68
CA GLU A 322 -5.92 -0.66 -14.62
C GLU A 322 -5.11 0.43 -13.88
N SER A 323 -5.73 1.10 -12.90
CA SER A 323 -5.01 2.08 -12.08
C SER A 323 -3.87 1.43 -11.32
N LEU A 324 -4.07 0.22 -10.75
CA LEU A 324 -3.03 -0.51 -10.05
C LEU A 324 -1.86 -0.87 -10.96
N SER A 325 -2.12 -1.35 -12.18
CA SER A 325 -1.06 -1.68 -13.14
C SER A 325 -0.23 -0.46 -13.55
N LYS A 326 -0.87 0.69 -13.75
CA LYS A 326 -0.18 1.97 -14.02
C LYS A 326 0.70 2.44 -12.86
N LEU A 327 0.35 2.07 -11.60
CA LEU A 327 1.14 2.40 -10.42
C LEU A 327 2.44 1.60 -10.30
N GLY A 328 2.58 0.51 -11.05
CA GLY A 328 3.79 -0.32 -11.10
C GLY A 328 4.63 -0.13 -12.36
N ALA A 329 4.11 0.60 -13.36
CA ALA A 329 4.85 0.89 -14.57
C ALA A 329 5.97 1.90 -14.26
N LYS A 330 7.21 1.59 -14.66
CA LYS A 330 8.26 2.60 -14.77
C LYS A 330 7.75 3.63 -15.78
N ALA A 331 7.91 4.92 -15.50
CA ALA A 331 7.78 5.93 -16.54
C ALA A 331 8.81 5.57 -17.64
N GLU A 332 8.32 5.29 -18.84
CA GLU A 332 9.15 5.15 -20.03
C GLU A 332 9.75 6.49 -20.41
#